data_2eddce7efeca8e211c52e7c654fa093a
#
_entry.id   2eddce7efeca8e211c52e7c654fa093a
#
_cell.length_a   1.000
_cell.length_b   1.000
_cell.length_c   1.000
_cell.angle_alpha   90.00
_cell.angle_beta   90.00
_cell.angle_gamma   90.00
#
_symmetry.space_group_name_H-M   'P 1'
#
loop_
_entity.id
_entity.type
_entity.pdbx_description
1 polymer ?
#
loop_
_entity_poly.entity_id
_entity_poly.type
_entity_poly.pdbx_seq_one_letter_code
_entity_poly.pdbx_strand_id
1 'polypeptide(L)'
;MSVLLFEKHFTLTNGMFDEHYGMKPYAYLDIFQRIAGDHADLLGIGNEYCEKNGYAWIVVRQELYMYENPTPMETVVVKTFPHEPSRVEFKREYEVTSLSGKLYAKGCASWVLLDFSTLKMLKSDSVYPDGEFIESVLFKEKLTKPKNVKDDLNYLCDYTVRKSDIDIYHHMNNAKYAELVFDLCDYKAVEINHLAVNYINQIKQNNTMKIYKRQDNENIYITGVCDDNVIFTSVVSKK
;
A
#
# COMPACT_ATOMS: atom_id res chain seq x y z
N MET A 1 -5.31 -15.67 -25.28
CA MET A 1 -4.68 -14.53 -24.56
C MET A 1 -4.14 -15.06 -23.26
N SER A 2 -2.97 -14.59 -22.80
CA SER A 2 -2.41 -14.98 -21.50
C SER A 2 -3.12 -14.21 -20.40
N VAL A 3 -3.36 -14.89 -19.26
CA VAL A 3 -3.92 -14.24 -18.07
C VAL A 3 -2.85 -13.31 -17.48
N LEU A 4 -3.23 -12.09 -17.12
CA LEU A 4 -2.34 -11.10 -16.50
C LEU A 4 -2.12 -11.41 -15.01
N LEU A 5 -1.53 -12.57 -14.71
CA LEU A 5 -1.20 -13.06 -13.37
C LEU A 5 0.30 -13.25 -13.24
N PHE A 6 0.86 -12.78 -12.12
CA PHE A 6 2.25 -13.01 -11.77
C PHE A 6 2.37 -13.58 -10.35
N GLU A 7 3.26 -14.56 -10.17
CA GLU A 7 3.51 -15.21 -8.90
C GLU A 7 5.01 -15.23 -8.61
N LYS A 8 5.38 -15.00 -7.34
CA LYS A 8 6.76 -15.05 -6.87
C LYS A 8 6.83 -15.58 -5.45
N HIS A 9 7.90 -16.29 -5.13
CA HIS A 9 8.19 -16.76 -3.78
C HIS A 9 8.99 -15.71 -3.00
N PHE A 10 8.64 -15.49 -1.74
CA PHE A 10 9.34 -14.61 -0.82
C PHE A 10 9.67 -15.35 0.48
N THR A 11 10.91 -15.28 0.93
CA THR A 11 11.28 -15.73 2.28
C THR A 11 11.09 -14.57 3.25
N LEU A 12 10.26 -14.78 4.27
CA LEU A 12 9.97 -13.78 5.29
C LEU A 12 11.13 -13.69 6.28
N THR A 13 11.65 -12.47 6.49
CA THR A 13 12.77 -12.24 7.42
C THR A 13 12.27 -11.83 8.80
N ASN A 14 13.07 -12.07 9.85
CA ASN A 14 12.72 -11.73 11.23
C ASN A 14 12.31 -10.24 11.40
N GLY A 15 12.93 -9.31 10.67
CA GLY A 15 12.60 -7.89 10.73
C GLY A 15 11.17 -7.54 10.30
N MET A 16 10.48 -8.43 9.57
CA MET A 16 9.09 -8.27 9.16
C MET A 16 8.08 -8.57 10.27
N PHE A 17 8.53 -9.08 11.41
CA PHE A 17 7.67 -9.48 12.53
C PHE A 17 7.86 -8.56 13.73
N ASP A 18 6.81 -8.42 14.55
CA ASP A 18 6.90 -7.77 15.86
C ASP A 18 7.42 -8.73 16.93
N GLU A 19 7.57 -8.26 18.17
CA GLU A 19 8.03 -9.04 19.31
C GLU A 19 7.07 -10.17 19.73
N HIS A 20 5.84 -10.17 19.19
CA HIS A 20 4.81 -11.19 19.40
C HIS A 20 4.70 -12.16 18.23
N TYR A 21 5.69 -12.18 17.32
CA TYR A 21 5.72 -13.00 16.11
C TYR A 21 4.58 -12.69 15.13
N GLY A 22 3.95 -11.52 15.22
CA GLY A 22 2.99 -11.03 14.24
C GLY A 22 3.69 -10.40 13.04
N MET A 23 3.31 -10.77 11.82
CA MET A 23 3.82 -10.08 10.63
C MET A 23 3.23 -8.68 10.55
N LYS A 24 4.11 -7.67 10.54
CA LYS A 24 3.74 -6.26 10.57
C LYS A 24 3.01 -5.85 9.29
N PRO A 25 1.92 -5.05 9.36
CA PRO A 25 1.14 -4.67 8.18
C PRO A 25 1.97 -4.05 7.05
N TYR A 26 2.93 -3.19 7.38
CA TYR A 26 3.77 -2.55 6.37
C TYR A 26 4.69 -3.53 5.62
N ALA A 27 5.04 -4.67 6.23
CA ALA A 27 5.86 -5.70 5.57
C ALA A 27 5.08 -6.37 4.41
N TYR A 28 3.76 -6.52 4.54
CA TYR A 28 2.92 -6.95 3.42
C TYR A 28 2.89 -5.91 2.30
N LEU A 29 2.76 -4.61 2.65
CA LEU A 29 2.71 -3.54 1.64
C LEU A 29 4.06 -3.39 0.91
N ASP A 30 5.19 -3.60 1.60
CA ASP A 30 6.52 -3.63 0.96
C ASP A 30 6.63 -4.79 -0.05
N ILE A 31 6.21 -6.00 0.33
CA ILE A 31 6.17 -7.16 -0.58
C ILE A 31 5.25 -6.87 -1.78
N PHE A 32 4.08 -6.27 -1.56
CA PHE A 32 3.14 -5.92 -2.63
C PHE A 32 3.73 -4.93 -3.62
N GLN A 33 4.44 -3.92 -3.13
CA GLN A 33 5.11 -2.93 -3.96
C GLN A 33 6.21 -3.56 -4.81
N ARG A 34 6.98 -4.49 -4.24
CA ARG A 34 8.06 -5.20 -4.93
C ARG A 34 7.53 -6.11 -6.04
N ILE A 35 6.54 -6.96 -5.76
CA ILE A 35 5.97 -7.86 -6.77
C ILE A 35 5.21 -7.10 -7.86
N ALA A 36 4.59 -5.95 -7.51
CA ALA A 36 3.95 -5.08 -8.50
C ALA A 36 4.97 -4.50 -9.49
N GLY A 37 6.14 -4.06 -9.00
CA GLY A 37 7.25 -3.59 -9.82
C GLY A 37 7.76 -4.69 -10.75
N ASP A 38 8.09 -5.87 -10.21
CA ASP A 38 8.55 -7.02 -10.99
C ASP A 38 7.55 -7.37 -12.13
N HIS A 39 6.26 -7.38 -11.82
CA HIS A 39 5.23 -7.68 -12.84
C HIS A 39 5.07 -6.55 -13.86
N ALA A 40 5.14 -5.29 -13.43
CA ALA A 40 5.07 -4.14 -14.35
C ALA A 40 6.25 -4.14 -15.33
N ASP A 41 7.47 -4.50 -14.88
CA ASP A 41 8.64 -4.63 -15.74
C ASP A 41 8.44 -5.76 -16.77
N LEU A 42 7.91 -6.92 -16.38
CA LEU A 42 7.58 -8.02 -17.30
C LEU A 42 6.51 -7.63 -18.33
N LEU A 43 5.56 -6.78 -17.96
CA LEU A 43 4.52 -6.27 -18.85
C LEU A 43 5.02 -5.12 -19.76
N GLY A 44 6.25 -4.67 -19.60
CA GLY A 44 6.84 -3.57 -20.37
C GLY A 44 6.28 -2.18 -20.02
N ILE A 45 5.67 -2.04 -18.83
CA ILE A 45 5.08 -0.79 -18.31
C ILE A 45 5.71 -0.36 -16.98
N GLY A 46 6.86 -0.94 -16.61
CA GLY A 46 7.56 -0.68 -15.36
C GLY A 46 8.50 0.53 -15.44
N ASN A 47 9.62 0.45 -14.69
CA ASN A 47 10.51 1.60 -14.50
C ASN A 47 11.11 2.12 -15.81
N GLU A 48 11.61 1.26 -16.69
CA GLU A 48 12.19 1.67 -17.97
C GLU A 48 11.18 2.40 -18.87
N TYR A 49 9.95 1.88 -18.93
CA TYR A 49 8.84 2.52 -19.65
C TYR A 49 8.52 3.90 -19.07
N CYS A 50 8.45 4.02 -17.76
CA CYS A 50 8.17 5.27 -17.07
C CYS A 50 9.27 6.31 -17.32
N GLU A 51 10.54 5.93 -17.16
CA GLU A 51 11.69 6.81 -17.40
C GLU A 51 11.74 7.32 -18.85
N LYS A 52 11.57 6.41 -19.81
CA LYS A 52 11.59 6.74 -21.25
C LYS A 52 10.49 7.73 -21.66
N ASN A 53 9.32 7.65 -21.02
CA ASN A 53 8.15 8.44 -21.38
C ASN A 53 7.92 9.65 -20.45
N GLY A 54 8.71 9.83 -19.41
CA GLY A 54 8.50 10.88 -18.40
C GLY A 54 7.27 10.64 -17.52
N TYR A 55 6.94 9.38 -17.22
CA TYR A 55 5.80 8.97 -16.43
C TYR A 55 6.20 8.47 -15.04
N ALA A 56 5.23 8.38 -14.12
CA ALA A 56 5.40 7.68 -12.85
C ALA A 56 4.11 6.99 -12.41
N TRP A 57 4.27 5.78 -11.90
CA TRP A 57 3.22 5.10 -11.16
C TRP A 57 3.11 5.68 -9.75
N ILE A 58 1.94 6.21 -9.41
CA ILE A 58 1.64 6.78 -8.10
C ILE A 58 0.57 5.93 -7.42
N VAL A 59 0.88 5.38 -6.26
CA VAL A 59 -0.12 4.76 -5.39
C VAL A 59 -0.96 5.87 -4.74
N VAL A 60 -2.26 5.77 -4.85
CA VAL A 60 -3.20 6.71 -4.22
C VAL A 60 -3.95 6.09 -3.05
N ARG A 61 -4.08 4.76 -3.02
CA ARG A 61 -4.71 4.03 -1.91
C ARG A 61 -4.23 2.59 -1.84
N GLN A 62 -4.10 2.07 -0.63
CA GLN A 62 -3.84 0.66 -0.37
C GLN A 62 -4.80 0.15 0.70
N GLU A 63 -5.21 -1.10 0.54
CA GLU A 63 -6.04 -1.82 1.49
C GLU A 63 -5.51 -3.24 1.68
N LEU A 64 -5.44 -3.70 2.92
CA LEU A 64 -4.87 -4.98 3.34
C LEU A 64 -5.80 -5.66 4.32
N TYR A 65 -6.14 -6.92 4.06
CA TYR A 65 -6.82 -7.82 4.98
C TYR A 65 -5.88 -8.94 5.41
N MET A 66 -5.73 -9.13 6.72
CA MET A 66 -4.89 -10.16 7.33
C MET A 66 -5.77 -11.21 8.00
N TYR A 67 -5.68 -12.46 7.54
CA TYR A 67 -6.49 -13.59 8.00
C TYR A 67 -5.75 -14.42 9.02
N GLU A 68 -4.57 -14.89 8.62
CA GLU A 68 -3.71 -15.73 9.43
C GLU A 68 -2.29 -15.17 9.43
N ASN A 69 -1.50 -15.62 10.39
CA ASN A 69 -0.15 -15.12 10.56
C ASN A 69 0.86 -16.15 10.05
N PRO A 70 1.76 -15.78 9.13
CA PRO A 70 2.87 -16.66 8.74
C PRO A 70 3.91 -16.74 9.86
N THR A 71 4.88 -17.62 9.73
CA THR A 71 6.00 -17.76 10.66
C THR A 71 7.26 -17.08 10.12
N PRO A 72 8.15 -16.54 11.00
CA PRO A 72 9.45 -16.06 10.57
C PRO A 72 10.23 -17.12 9.80
N MET A 73 10.97 -16.69 8.77
CA MET A 73 11.77 -17.53 7.87
C MET A 73 10.96 -18.46 6.95
N GLU A 74 9.63 -18.41 7.02
CA GLU A 74 8.77 -19.15 6.08
C GLU A 74 8.91 -18.59 4.66
N THR A 75 8.84 -19.48 3.68
CA THR A 75 8.70 -19.11 2.27
C THR A 75 7.21 -19.08 1.92
N VAL A 76 6.73 -17.92 1.46
CA VAL A 76 5.36 -17.70 1.03
C VAL A 76 5.28 -17.51 -0.47
N VAL A 77 4.09 -17.81 -1.01
CA VAL A 77 3.73 -17.52 -2.39
C VAL A 77 2.97 -16.21 -2.42
N VAL A 78 3.42 -15.27 -3.22
CA VAL A 78 2.72 -13.99 -3.44
C VAL A 78 2.27 -13.93 -4.88
N LYS A 79 0.96 -13.74 -5.07
CA LYS A 79 0.33 -13.52 -6.38
C LYS A 79 -0.06 -12.07 -6.54
N THR A 80 0.02 -11.56 -7.76
CA THR A 80 -0.50 -10.23 -8.11
C THR A 80 -1.08 -10.23 -9.51
N PHE A 81 -2.18 -9.49 -9.68
CA PHE A 81 -2.83 -9.29 -10.97
C PHE A 81 -3.51 -7.92 -11.03
N PRO A 82 -3.49 -7.25 -12.19
CA PRO A 82 -4.26 -6.04 -12.38
C PRO A 82 -5.74 -6.37 -12.60
N HIS A 83 -6.61 -5.46 -12.18
CA HIS A 83 -7.99 -5.44 -12.64
C HIS A 83 -8.09 -4.72 -13.98
N GLU A 84 -9.18 -4.92 -14.69
CA GLU A 84 -9.51 -4.08 -15.84
C GLU A 84 -9.51 -2.60 -15.40
N PRO A 85 -8.68 -1.75 -16.01
CA PRO A 85 -8.52 -0.39 -15.54
C PRO A 85 -9.74 0.47 -15.84
N SER A 86 -10.05 1.40 -14.93
CA SER A 86 -11.11 2.38 -15.13
C SER A 86 -10.49 3.75 -15.46
N ARG A 87 -10.97 4.43 -16.42
CA ARG A 87 -10.60 5.78 -16.90
C ARG A 87 -9.16 6.26 -16.60
N VAL A 88 -8.78 6.42 -15.33
CA VAL A 88 -7.44 6.85 -14.86
C VAL A 88 -6.95 6.04 -13.68
N GLU A 89 -7.76 5.11 -13.15
CA GLU A 89 -7.44 4.29 -11.98
C GLU A 89 -7.07 2.88 -12.42
N PHE A 90 -5.95 2.40 -11.91
CA PHE A 90 -5.39 1.08 -12.16
C PHE A 90 -5.34 0.32 -10.83
N LYS A 91 -6.33 -0.55 -10.59
CA LYS A 91 -6.32 -1.41 -9.42
C LYS A 91 -5.42 -2.63 -9.64
N ARG A 92 -4.73 -3.04 -8.60
CA ARG A 92 -3.92 -4.25 -8.58
C ARG A 92 -4.16 -5.00 -7.28
N GLU A 93 -4.49 -6.26 -7.40
CA GLU A 93 -4.76 -7.14 -6.26
C GLU A 93 -3.54 -8.00 -5.93
N TYR A 94 -3.47 -8.42 -4.66
CA TYR A 94 -2.40 -9.24 -4.10
C TYR A 94 -2.98 -10.33 -3.21
N GLU A 95 -2.34 -11.50 -3.24
CA GLU A 95 -2.65 -12.61 -2.35
C GLU A 95 -1.36 -13.21 -1.80
N VAL A 96 -1.31 -13.47 -0.50
CA VAL A 96 -0.17 -14.11 0.18
C VAL A 96 -0.65 -15.43 0.77
N THR A 97 -0.02 -16.53 0.36
CA THR A 97 -0.33 -17.88 0.85
C THR A 97 0.92 -18.62 1.27
N SER A 98 0.77 -19.64 2.11
CA SER A 98 1.83 -20.65 2.30
C SER A 98 2.05 -21.45 1.02
N LEU A 99 3.13 -22.24 0.98
CA LEU A 99 3.36 -23.23 -0.11
C LEU A 99 2.25 -24.29 -0.18
N SER A 100 1.51 -24.54 0.90
CA SER A 100 0.38 -25.47 0.95
C SER A 100 -0.96 -24.81 0.61
N GLY A 101 -0.99 -23.51 0.28
CA GLY A 101 -2.20 -22.76 -0.10
C GLY A 101 -2.97 -22.15 1.08
N LYS A 102 -2.44 -22.17 2.32
CA LYS A 102 -3.06 -21.48 3.45
C LYS A 102 -2.99 -19.97 3.24
N LEU A 103 -4.13 -19.29 3.29
CA LEU A 103 -4.23 -17.86 3.05
C LEU A 103 -3.77 -17.05 4.28
N TYR A 104 -2.80 -16.16 4.07
CA TYR A 104 -2.30 -15.22 5.09
C TYR A 104 -2.90 -13.83 4.93
N ALA A 105 -2.86 -13.29 3.73
CA ALA A 105 -3.35 -11.93 3.47
C ALA A 105 -3.86 -11.74 2.04
N LYS A 106 -4.77 -10.78 1.87
CA LYS A 106 -5.15 -10.21 0.58
C LYS A 106 -5.02 -8.71 0.64
N GLY A 107 -4.64 -8.09 -0.47
CA GLY A 107 -4.54 -6.64 -0.56
C GLY A 107 -4.92 -6.13 -1.93
N CYS A 108 -5.18 -4.83 -1.99
CA CYS A 108 -5.40 -4.13 -3.24
C CYS A 108 -4.78 -2.73 -3.16
N ALA A 109 -4.14 -2.32 -4.24
CA ALA A 109 -3.63 -0.97 -4.42
C ALA A 109 -4.32 -0.30 -5.60
N SER A 110 -4.71 0.95 -5.42
CA SER A 110 -5.18 1.83 -6.48
C SER A 110 -4.01 2.71 -6.92
N TRP A 111 -3.69 2.68 -8.20
CA TRP A 111 -2.62 3.42 -8.84
C TRP A 111 -3.15 4.40 -9.86
N VAL A 112 -2.39 5.45 -10.11
CA VAL A 112 -2.54 6.34 -11.26
C VAL A 112 -1.20 6.44 -11.98
N LEU A 113 -1.23 6.64 -13.29
CA LEU A 113 -0.04 6.92 -14.08
C LEU A 113 0.00 8.42 -14.36
N LEU A 114 1.01 9.10 -13.81
CA LEU A 114 1.20 10.54 -13.92
C LEU A 114 2.22 10.86 -15.03
N ASP A 115 1.87 11.80 -15.89
CA ASP A 115 2.80 12.45 -16.83
C ASP A 115 3.43 13.67 -16.14
N PHE A 116 4.75 13.63 -15.94
CA PHE A 116 5.47 14.72 -15.27
C PHE A 116 5.54 16.01 -16.08
N SER A 117 5.43 15.93 -17.42
CA SER A 117 5.50 17.12 -18.27
C SER A 117 4.22 17.96 -18.19
N THR A 118 3.07 17.29 -18.06
CA THR A 118 1.76 17.93 -18.04
C THR A 118 1.12 17.95 -16.65
N LEU A 119 1.66 17.20 -15.69
CA LEU A 119 1.10 16.94 -14.35
C LEU A 119 -0.33 16.37 -14.40
N LYS A 120 -0.66 15.63 -15.47
CA LYS A 120 -1.96 15.01 -15.66
C LYS A 120 -1.89 13.51 -15.50
N MET A 121 -2.96 12.93 -14.97
CA MET A 121 -3.15 11.48 -14.95
C MET A 121 -3.47 10.99 -16.37
N LEU A 122 -2.74 9.97 -16.80
CA LEU A 122 -2.96 9.32 -18.08
C LEU A 122 -4.25 8.47 -18.05
N LYS A 123 -4.92 8.41 -19.20
CA LYS A 123 -6.06 7.51 -19.37
C LYS A 123 -5.60 6.08 -19.59
N SER A 124 -6.39 5.13 -19.14
CA SER A 124 -6.05 3.71 -19.12
C SER A 124 -6.05 3.01 -20.47
N ASP A 125 -6.63 3.61 -21.50
CA ASP A 125 -7.04 2.93 -22.76
C ASP A 125 -5.90 2.31 -23.59
N SER A 126 -4.63 2.49 -23.19
CA SER A 126 -3.48 1.98 -23.96
C SER A 126 -2.24 1.64 -23.10
N VAL A 127 -2.43 1.42 -21.82
CA VAL A 127 -1.28 1.21 -20.91
C VAL A 127 -0.93 -0.27 -20.78
N TYR A 128 -1.91 -1.14 -20.53
CA TYR A 128 -1.66 -2.58 -20.42
C TYR A 128 -1.53 -3.24 -21.81
N PRO A 129 -0.62 -4.24 -21.93
CA PRO A 129 -0.59 -5.08 -23.11
C PRO A 129 -1.86 -5.94 -23.21
N ASP A 130 -2.11 -6.52 -24.38
CA ASP A 130 -3.20 -7.46 -24.59
C ASP A 130 -3.11 -8.65 -23.63
N GLY A 131 -4.19 -8.88 -22.86
CA GLY A 131 -4.27 -9.95 -21.89
C GLY A 131 -5.66 -10.07 -21.28
N GLU A 132 -5.87 -11.12 -20.50
CA GLU A 132 -7.11 -11.39 -19.80
C GLU A 132 -6.99 -10.93 -18.34
N PHE A 133 -7.86 -9.99 -17.95
CA PHE A 133 -7.95 -9.51 -16.58
C PHE A 133 -8.70 -10.50 -15.70
N ILE A 134 -8.26 -10.65 -14.45
CA ILE A 134 -8.94 -11.48 -13.46
C ILE A 134 -9.97 -10.63 -12.72
N GLU A 135 -11.21 -11.10 -12.67
CA GLU A 135 -12.25 -10.45 -11.86
C GLU A 135 -11.98 -10.66 -10.36
N SER A 136 -11.90 -9.55 -9.63
CA SER A 136 -11.82 -9.59 -8.16
C SER A 136 -13.16 -9.96 -7.54
N VAL A 137 -13.13 -10.74 -6.47
CA VAL A 137 -14.29 -11.02 -5.63
C VAL A 137 -14.33 -10.07 -4.43
N LEU A 138 -13.18 -9.81 -3.81
CA LEU A 138 -13.09 -9.02 -2.57
C LEU A 138 -13.06 -7.51 -2.82
N PHE A 139 -12.39 -7.05 -3.89
CA PHE A 139 -12.15 -5.62 -4.14
C PHE A 139 -12.93 -5.09 -5.36
N LYS A 140 -14.12 -5.63 -5.64
CA LYS A 140 -15.01 -5.13 -6.72
C LYS A 140 -15.38 -3.67 -6.52
N GLU A 141 -15.70 -3.31 -5.29
CA GLU A 141 -16.10 -1.96 -4.91
C GLU A 141 -14.89 -1.02 -4.81
N LYS A 142 -15.17 0.25 -4.50
CA LYS A 142 -14.12 1.23 -4.20
C LYS A 142 -13.42 0.84 -2.91
N LEU A 143 -12.09 0.96 -2.89
CA LEU A 143 -11.30 0.75 -1.69
C LEU A 143 -11.74 1.71 -0.57
N THR A 144 -11.60 1.26 0.66
CA THR A 144 -11.93 2.02 1.86
C THR A 144 -11.23 3.38 1.85
N LYS A 145 -12.00 4.45 2.06
CA LYS A 145 -11.48 5.80 2.26
C LYS A 145 -11.53 6.13 3.75
N PRO A 146 -10.40 6.06 4.47
CA PRO A 146 -10.38 6.33 5.90
C PRO A 146 -10.87 7.75 6.24
N LYS A 147 -11.52 7.89 7.39
CA LYS A 147 -11.99 9.19 7.89
C LYS A 147 -10.79 10.12 8.15
N ASN A 148 -10.94 11.38 7.82
CA ASN A 148 -10.04 12.43 8.29
C ASN A 148 -10.45 12.82 9.72
N VAL A 149 -9.51 12.69 10.66
CA VAL A 149 -9.73 12.97 12.09
C VAL A 149 -8.92 14.19 12.57
N LYS A 150 -8.54 15.08 11.63
CA LYS A 150 -7.84 16.33 11.92
C LYS A 150 -8.75 17.26 12.71
N ASP A 151 -8.64 17.25 14.02
CA ASP A 151 -9.15 18.27 14.92
C ASP A 151 -8.26 18.33 16.18
N ASP A 152 -8.32 19.44 16.93
CA ASP A 152 -7.41 19.68 18.06
C ASP A 152 -7.58 18.65 19.20
N LEU A 153 -8.75 18.04 19.34
CA LEU A 153 -9.01 17.02 20.35
C LEU A 153 -8.34 15.68 20.03
N ASN A 154 -7.99 15.47 18.76
CA ASN A 154 -7.39 14.24 18.27
C ASN A 154 -5.87 14.37 18.05
N TYR A 155 -5.25 15.52 18.33
CA TYR A 155 -3.81 15.69 18.19
C TYR A 155 -3.04 14.71 19.10
N LEU A 156 -2.10 13.97 18.51
CA LEU A 156 -1.27 12.99 19.20
C LEU A 156 0.17 13.47 19.37
N CYS A 157 0.85 13.78 18.28
CA CYS A 157 2.26 14.16 18.28
C CYS A 157 2.68 14.78 16.94
N ASP A 158 3.91 15.29 16.92
CA ASP A 158 4.60 15.66 15.68
C ASP A 158 5.47 14.50 15.19
N TYR A 159 5.53 14.31 13.86
CA TYR A 159 6.44 13.37 13.19
C TYR A 159 7.27 14.10 12.13
N THR A 160 8.58 14.14 12.32
CA THR A 160 9.50 14.69 11.33
C THR A 160 10.00 13.57 10.42
N VAL A 161 9.79 13.74 9.10
CA VAL A 161 10.18 12.76 8.08
C VAL A 161 11.69 12.60 8.05
N ARG A 162 12.17 11.37 8.26
CA ARG A 162 13.57 11.00 8.38
C ARG A 162 14.18 10.70 7.00
N LYS A 163 15.50 10.72 6.92
CA LYS A 163 16.22 10.30 5.71
C LYS A 163 15.87 8.84 5.31
N SER A 164 15.68 7.95 6.29
CA SER A 164 15.33 6.54 6.08
C SER A 164 13.91 6.31 5.59
N ASP A 165 13.05 7.33 5.61
CA ASP A 165 11.68 7.23 5.13
C ASP A 165 11.57 7.55 3.63
N ILE A 166 12.61 8.14 3.04
CA ILE A 166 12.62 8.67 1.69
C ILE A 166 13.06 7.60 0.68
N ASP A 167 12.33 7.49 -0.41
CA ASP A 167 12.66 6.63 -1.55
C ASP A 167 13.41 7.38 -2.67
N ILE A 168 13.63 6.70 -3.80
CA ILE A 168 14.35 7.23 -4.97
C ILE A 168 13.63 8.41 -5.64
N TYR A 169 12.35 8.61 -5.37
CA TYR A 169 11.54 9.72 -5.88
C TYR A 169 11.60 10.95 -4.97
N HIS A 170 12.45 10.94 -3.93
CA HIS A 170 12.66 12.03 -2.96
C HIS A 170 11.43 12.36 -2.11
N HIS A 171 10.50 11.41 -1.94
CA HIS A 171 9.33 11.52 -1.09
C HIS A 171 9.26 10.35 -0.09
N MET A 172 8.49 10.51 0.97
CA MET A 172 8.24 9.45 1.93
C MET A 172 7.62 8.24 1.22
N ASN A 173 8.28 7.08 1.33
CA ASN A 173 7.84 5.83 0.72
C ASN A 173 6.48 5.39 1.28
N ASN A 174 5.62 4.83 0.42
CA ASN A 174 4.25 4.44 0.80
C ASN A 174 4.19 3.44 1.97
N ALA A 175 5.12 2.46 2.03
CA ALA A 175 5.17 1.50 3.13
C ALA A 175 5.55 2.17 4.47
N LYS A 176 6.28 3.31 4.43
CA LYS A 176 6.66 4.05 5.64
C LYS A 176 5.49 4.74 6.34
N TYR A 177 4.44 5.10 5.60
CA TYR A 177 3.20 5.56 6.24
C TYR A 177 2.51 4.44 7.01
N ALA A 178 2.50 3.22 6.46
CA ALA A 178 1.95 2.06 7.17
C ALA A 178 2.81 1.64 8.37
N GLU A 179 4.14 1.78 8.30
CA GLU A 179 5.05 1.60 9.43
C GLU A 179 4.73 2.62 10.54
N LEU A 180 4.62 3.91 10.21
CA LEU A 180 4.24 4.96 11.15
C LEU A 180 2.85 4.69 11.78
N VAL A 181 1.87 4.26 10.96
CA VAL A 181 0.53 3.92 11.45
C VAL A 181 0.60 2.75 12.43
N PHE A 182 1.41 1.72 12.14
CA PHE A 182 1.62 0.58 13.04
C PHE A 182 2.28 1.00 14.35
N ASP A 183 3.30 1.85 14.31
CA ASP A 183 4.00 2.36 15.50
C ASP A 183 3.09 3.21 16.42
N LEU A 184 2.07 3.84 15.83
CA LEU A 184 1.14 4.72 16.55
C LEU A 184 -0.18 4.03 16.95
N CYS A 185 -0.44 2.82 16.46
CA CYS A 185 -1.56 2.02 16.90
C CYS A 185 -1.16 1.17 18.13
N ASP A 186 -2.12 0.95 19.04
CA ASP A 186 -1.86 0.20 20.28
C ASP A 186 -2.10 -1.32 20.09
N TYR A 187 -2.24 -1.79 18.83
CA TYR A 187 -2.50 -3.19 18.52
C TYR A 187 -1.21 -3.94 18.19
N LYS A 188 -1.09 -5.18 18.66
CA LYS A 188 -0.07 -6.12 18.18
C LYS A 188 -0.40 -6.51 16.74
N ALA A 189 0.62 -6.83 15.95
CA ALA A 189 0.39 -7.24 14.55
C ALA A 189 -0.57 -8.43 14.41
N VAL A 190 -0.55 -9.39 15.36
CA VAL A 190 -1.45 -10.55 15.39
C VAL A 190 -2.92 -10.19 15.65
N GLU A 191 -3.19 -9.03 16.24
CA GLU A 191 -4.55 -8.56 16.54
C GLU A 191 -5.18 -7.81 15.36
N ILE A 192 -4.35 -7.31 14.43
CA ILE A 192 -4.82 -6.51 13.29
C ILE A 192 -5.38 -7.46 12.21
N ASN A 193 -6.55 -7.13 11.70
CA ASN A 193 -7.14 -7.84 10.57
C ASN A 193 -7.31 -6.99 9.31
N HIS A 194 -7.26 -5.65 9.45
CA HIS A 194 -7.45 -4.74 8.33
C HIS A 194 -6.61 -3.47 8.51
N LEU A 195 -6.02 -3.01 7.40
CA LEU A 195 -5.38 -1.70 7.26
C LEU A 195 -5.80 -1.09 5.94
N ALA A 196 -6.23 0.17 5.96
CA ALA A 196 -6.37 0.98 4.75
C ALA A 196 -5.61 2.30 4.91
N VAL A 197 -4.89 2.69 3.85
CA VAL A 197 -4.16 3.96 3.77
C VAL A 197 -4.56 4.69 2.50
N ASN A 198 -4.91 5.96 2.62
CA ASN A 198 -5.20 6.87 1.52
C ASN A 198 -4.11 7.94 1.49
N TYR A 199 -3.30 7.96 0.43
CA TYR A 199 -2.21 8.91 0.19
C TYR A 199 -2.77 10.11 -0.57
N ILE A 200 -2.65 11.31 0.00
CA ILE A 200 -3.32 12.52 -0.51
C ILE A 200 -2.31 13.50 -1.05
N ASN A 201 -1.25 13.75 -0.29
CA ASN A 201 -0.16 14.64 -0.69
C ASN A 201 1.19 14.00 -0.38
N GLN A 202 2.19 14.34 -1.18
CA GLN A 202 3.57 13.91 -0.95
C GLN A 202 4.21 14.75 0.16
N ILE A 203 5.15 14.16 0.90
CA ILE A 203 5.94 14.87 1.90
C ILE A 203 7.43 14.56 1.73
N LYS A 204 8.27 15.57 1.98
CA LYS A 204 9.73 15.49 1.79
C LYS A 204 10.46 15.32 3.13
N GLN A 205 11.73 14.91 3.05
CA GLN A 205 12.63 14.86 4.21
C GLN A 205 12.63 16.19 4.97
N ASN A 206 12.74 16.11 6.30
CA ASN A 206 12.76 17.21 7.26
C ASN A 206 11.45 18.01 7.37
N ASN A 207 10.42 17.72 6.57
CA ASN A 207 9.09 18.26 6.86
C ASN A 207 8.51 17.57 8.09
N THR A 208 7.72 18.30 8.88
CA THR A 208 7.07 17.79 10.09
C THR A 208 5.57 17.71 9.87
N MET A 209 5.00 16.53 10.12
CA MET A 209 3.55 16.31 10.15
C MET A 209 3.04 16.40 11.57
N LYS A 210 1.92 17.07 11.78
CA LYS A 210 1.07 16.89 12.95
C LYS A 210 0.25 15.61 12.75
N ILE A 211 0.30 14.72 13.71
CA ILE A 211 -0.42 13.46 13.70
C ILE A 211 -1.65 13.57 14.60
N TYR A 212 -2.77 13.15 14.06
CA TYR A 212 -4.06 13.09 14.76
C TYR A 212 -4.52 11.65 14.82
N LYS A 213 -4.93 11.19 16.01
CA LYS A 213 -5.40 9.81 16.26
C LYS A 213 -6.76 9.83 16.92
N ARG A 214 -7.69 9.06 16.40
CA ARG A 214 -8.98 8.79 17.02
C ARG A 214 -9.26 7.31 17.01
N GLN A 215 -9.78 6.80 18.12
CA GLN A 215 -10.24 5.42 18.24
C GLN A 215 -11.76 5.41 18.42
N ASP A 216 -12.42 4.51 17.70
CA ASP A 216 -13.81 4.14 17.93
C ASP A 216 -13.94 2.61 17.84
N ASN A 217 -14.52 2.00 18.89
CA ASN A 217 -14.66 0.54 19.00
C ASN A 217 -13.30 -0.17 18.66
N GLU A 218 -13.28 -0.93 17.57
CA GLU A 218 -12.12 -1.73 17.10
C GLU A 218 -11.29 -1.01 16.03
N ASN A 219 -11.61 0.24 15.71
CA ASN A 219 -10.93 1.00 14.65
C ASN A 219 -10.08 2.13 15.25
N ILE A 220 -8.86 2.25 14.76
CA ILE A 220 -7.98 3.40 15.00
C ILE A 220 -7.81 4.15 13.70
N TYR A 221 -8.16 5.43 13.69
CA TYR A 221 -7.98 6.36 12.57
C TYR A 221 -6.77 7.24 12.84
N ILE A 222 -5.88 7.37 11.85
CA ILE A 222 -4.72 8.25 11.93
C ILE A 222 -4.70 9.16 10.70
N THR A 223 -4.49 10.46 10.93
CA THR A 223 -4.35 11.48 9.90
C THR A 223 -3.05 12.25 10.11
N GLY A 224 -2.22 12.35 9.06
CA GLY A 224 -1.03 13.20 9.04
C GLY A 224 -1.31 14.50 8.27
N VAL A 225 -0.88 15.64 8.84
CA VAL A 225 -1.10 16.98 8.28
C VAL A 225 0.20 17.78 8.31
N CYS A 226 0.58 18.38 7.19
CA CYS A 226 1.73 19.29 7.08
C CYS A 226 1.27 20.59 6.41
N ASP A 227 1.60 21.75 7.02
CA ASP A 227 1.21 23.08 6.49
C ASP A 227 -0.26 23.15 6.08
N ASP A 228 -1.15 22.71 6.99
CA ASP A 228 -2.61 22.62 6.81
C ASP A 228 -3.11 21.63 5.74
N ASN A 229 -2.21 21.02 4.96
CA ASN A 229 -2.55 20.02 3.98
C ASN A 229 -2.58 18.62 4.61
N VAL A 230 -3.65 17.87 4.37
CA VAL A 230 -3.72 16.46 4.74
C VAL A 230 -2.76 15.69 3.84
N ILE A 231 -1.81 14.99 4.45
CA ILE A 231 -0.82 14.16 3.76
C ILE A 231 -1.38 12.76 3.52
N PHE A 232 -1.90 12.13 4.57
CA PHE A 232 -2.54 10.83 4.48
C PHE A 232 -3.65 10.67 5.51
N THR A 233 -4.55 9.72 5.25
CA THR A 233 -5.51 9.19 6.23
C THR A 233 -5.40 7.68 6.26
N SER A 234 -5.56 7.08 7.43
CA SER A 234 -5.54 5.62 7.58
C SER A 234 -6.59 5.14 8.58
N VAL A 235 -6.91 3.86 8.47
CA VAL A 235 -7.67 3.11 9.47
C VAL A 235 -7.00 1.76 9.68
N VAL A 236 -6.85 1.40 10.95
CA VAL A 236 -6.44 0.05 11.39
C VAL A 236 -7.60 -0.54 12.19
N SER A 237 -7.99 -1.78 11.86
CA SER A 237 -9.02 -2.51 12.58
C SER A 237 -8.45 -3.80 13.16
N LYS A 238 -8.93 -4.21 14.34
CA LYS A 238 -8.58 -5.50 14.93
C LYS A 238 -9.67 -6.54 14.74
N LYS A 239 -9.27 -7.78 14.95
CA LYS A 239 -10.16 -8.95 14.97
C LYS A 239 -11.19 -8.87 16.09
#